data_d5594ba11e08a0689f3c1cdcd7a02cd7
#
_entry.id   d5594ba11e08a0689f3c1cdcd7a02cd7
#
_cell.length_a   1.000
_cell.length_b   1.000
_cell.length_c   1.000
_cell.angle_alpha   90.00
_cell.angle_beta   90.00
_cell.angle_gamma   90.00
#
_symmetry.space_group_name_H-M   'P 1'
#
loop_
_entity.id
_entity.type
_entity.pdbx_description
1 polymer ?
#
loop_
_entity_poly.entity_id
_entity_poly.type
_entity_poly.pdbx_seq_one_letter_code
_entity_poly.pdbx_strand_id
1 'polypeptide(L)'
;MDTPPLPRSFYSREPALVAHALIGKQLIRILDDATVICRIVETEAYSGAGDAASHAGRGPTARNFPMFGPPGHAYVYFIYGIHWMFNIAAHPADTPGAVLIRAVEPLSGLDLLRRRRAQQGQAVRIVRPRPDRDLTNGPAKLAKALDLTGDHNNLDLCRGAEITITDGALGVDETVATGPRVRVSGGEDAQARPWRFWIAGNPWVSR
;
A
#
# COMPACT_ATOMS: atom_id res chain seq x y z
N MET A 1 -20.54 4.61 9.75
CA MET A 1 -19.92 5.94 9.51
C MET A 1 -19.55 5.98 8.04
N ASP A 2 -20.32 6.74 7.25
CA ASP A 2 -20.09 6.82 5.80
C ASP A 2 -19.04 7.89 5.47
N THR A 3 -17.78 7.61 5.81
CA THR A 3 -16.70 8.48 5.35
C THR A 3 -16.50 8.19 3.86
N PRO A 4 -16.68 9.20 3.00
CA PRO A 4 -16.57 8.98 1.55
C PRO A 4 -15.13 8.59 1.15
N PRO A 5 -14.97 7.89 0.02
CA PRO A 5 -13.66 7.65 -0.58
C PRO A 5 -12.90 8.96 -0.80
N LEU A 6 -11.57 8.91 -0.67
CA LEU A 6 -10.73 10.04 -1.06
C LEU A 6 -10.97 10.37 -2.56
N PRO A 7 -11.15 11.63 -2.90
CA PRO A 7 -11.43 12.03 -4.28
C PRO A 7 -10.22 11.85 -5.19
N ARG A 8 -10.45 11.71 -6.49
CA ARG A 8 -9.37 11.56 -7.48
C ARG A 8 -8.33 12.67 -7.42
N SER A 9 -8.73 13.90 -7.11
CA SER A 9 -7.84 15.05 -6.92
C SER A 9 -6.81 14.85 -5.82
N PHE A 10 -7.10 14.00 -4.82
CA PHE A 10 -6.14 13.61 -3.79
C PHE A 10 -4.94 12.87 -4.41
N TYR A 11 -5.17 12.03 -5.39
CA TYR A 11 -4.16 11.20 -6.06
C TYR A 11 -3.51 11.90 -7.26
N SER A 12 -4.14 12.96 -7.81
CA SER A 12 -3.65 13.73 -8.97
C SER A 12 -2.52 14.70 -8.58
N ARG A 13 -1.54 14.22 -7.84
CA ARG A 13 -0.40 14.98 -7.30
C ARG A 13 0.87 14.16 -7.42
N GLU A 14 2.02 14.79 -7.21
CA GLU A 14 3.32 14.11 -7.15
C GLU A 14 3.28 12.90 -6.20
N PRO A 15 3.81 11.72 -6.62
CA PRO A 15 3.76 10.50 -5.81
C PRO A 15 4.29 10.66 -4.39
N ALA A 16 5.35 11.45 -4.18
CA ALA A 16 5.90 11.68 -2.85
C ALA A 16 4.95 12.47 -1.93
N LEU A 17 4.22 13.45 -2.49
CA LEU A 17 3.20 14.19 -1.74
C LEU A 17 2.01 13.31 -1.38
N VAL A 18 1.57 12.44 -2.32
CA VAL A 18 0.49 11.50 -2.06
C VAL A 18 0.92 10.44 -1.05
N ALA A 19 2.12 9.89 -1.16
CA ALA A 19 2.66 8.91 -0.23
C ALA A 19 2.70 9.44 1.21
N HIS A 20 3.19 10.66 1.40
CA HIS A 20 3.17 11.34 2.70
C HIS A 20 1.74 11.56 3.22
N ALA A 21 0.84 12.06 2.36
CA ALA A 21 -0.54 12.37 2.74
C ALA A 21 -1.42 11.13 3.01
N LEU A 22 -1.03 9.95 2.50
CA LEU A 22 -1.69 8.68 2.78
C LEU A 22 -1.38 8.15 4.19
N ILE A 23 -0.32 8.60 4.84
CA ILE A 23 -0.02 8.20 6.23
C ILE A 23 -1.14 8.68 7.15
N GLY A 24 -1.68 7.77 7.96
CA GLY A 24 -2.82 8.01 8.84
C GLY A 24 -4.19 7.82 8.19
N LYS A 25 -4.30 7.72 6.85
CA LYS A 25 -5.56 7.44 6.16
C LYS A 25 -6.00 6.00 6.40
N GLN A 26 -7.30 5.73 6.21
CA GLN A 26 -7.89 4.42 6.45
C GLN A 26 -8.04 3.65 5.14
N LEU A 27 -7.46 2.46 5.10
CA LEU A 27 -7.70 1.45 4.08
C LEU A 27 -8.83 0.54 4.54
N ILE A 28 -9.95 0.56 3.84
CA ILE A 28 -11.11 -0.27 4.09
C ILE A 28 -11.11 -1.40 3.06
N ARG A 29 -11.25 -2.62 3.53
CA ARG A 29 -11.37 -3.83 2.69
C ARG A 29 -12.62 -4.61 3.10
N ILE A 30 -13.51 -4.84 2.16
CA ILE A 30 -14.66 -5.72 2.33
C ILE A 30 -14.24 -7.12 1.88
N LEU A 31 -14.27 -8.08 2.79
CA LEU A 31 -13.87 -9.46 2.60
C LEU A 31 -15.03 -10.36 3.00
N ASP A 32 -15.59 -11.11 2.04
CA ASP A 32 -16.80 -11.89 2.25
C ASP A 32 -17.90 -10.98 2.85
N ASP A 33 -18.44 -11.31 4.02
CA ASP A 33 -19.43 -10.50 4.73
C ASP A 33 -18.83 -9.63 5.85
N ALA A 34 -17.51 -9.44 5.85
CA ALA A 34 -16.80 -8.73 6.90
C ALA A 34 -15.99 -7.55 6.36
N THR A 35 -15.98 -6.46 7.11
CA THR A 35 -15.19 -5.27 6.80
C THR A 35 -13.95 -5.22 7.70
N VAL A 36 -12.80 -5.07 7.06
CA VAL A 36 -11.52 -4.79 7.72
C VAL A 36 -11.20 -3.32 7.51
N ILE A 37 -10.89 -2.62 8.58
CA ILE A 37 -10.42 -1.23 8.54
C ILE A 37 -8.99 -1.21 9.07
N CYS A 38 -8.09 -0.65 8.29
CA CYS A 38 -6.69 -0.50 8.66
C CYS A 38 -6.26 0.95 8.53
N ARG A 39 -5.38 1.41 9.39
CA ARG A 39 -4.69 2.69 9.25
C ARG A 39 -3.40 2.48 8.45
N ILE A 40 -3.15 3.29 7.43
CA ILE A 40 -1.90 3.26 6.65
C ILE A 40 -0.79 3.85 7.52
N VAL A 41 0.25 3.06 7.79
CA VAL A 41 1.36 3.46 8.67
C VAL A 41 2.71 3.54 7.95
N GLU A 42 2.80 3.03 6.72
CA GLU A 42 4.02 3.10 5.92
C GLU A 42 3.71 3.07 4.42
N THR A 43 4.37 3.94 3.66
CA THR A 43 4.25 4.06 2.20
C THR A 43 5.60 4.30 1.53
N GLU A 44 5.67 4.02 0.22
CA GLU A 44 6.79 4.44 -0.63
C GLU A 44 6.29 5.05 -1.92
N ALA A 45 6.94 6.13 -2.36
CA ALA A 45 6.65 6.79 -3.62
C ALA A 45 7.54 6.25 -4.76
N TYR A 46 6.94 6.12 -5.94
CA TYR A 46 7.59 5.74 -7.18
C TYR A 46 7.12 6.67 -8.29
N SER A 47 8.02 7.45 -8.86
CA SER A 47 7.73 8.40 -9.93
C SER A 47 7.90 7.76 -11.32
N GLY A 48 7.65 8.52 -12.36
CA GLY A 48 7.88 8.13 -13.75
C GLY A 48 9.32 8.28 -14.22
N ALA A 49 9.53 9.12 -15.21
CA ALA A 49 10.84 9.39 -15.76
C ALA A 49 11.80 9.94 -14.69
N GLY A 50 13.04 9.46 -14.68
CA GLY A 50 14.06 9.87 -13.71
C GLY A 50 14.03 9.12 -12.37
N ASP A 51 13.12 8.16 -12.18
CA ASP A 51 13.16 7.21 -11.07
C ASP A 51 13.54 5.81 -11.56
N ALA A 52 14.83 5.48 -11.52
CA ALA A 52 15.34 4.19 -11.97
C ALA A 52 14.83 3.00 -11.15
N ALA A 53 14.25 3.24 -9.97
CA ALA A 53 13.60 2.21 -9.15
C ALA A 53 12.12 1.99 -9.51
N SER A 54 11.54 2.85 -10.35
CA SER A 54 10.14 2.77 -10.75
C SER A 54 9.92 1.85 -11.95
N HIS A 55 8.84 1.08 -11.91
CA HIS A 55 8.39 0.31 -13.07
C HIS A 55 7.99 1.20 -14.26
N ALA A 56 7.60 2.44 -14.02
CA ALA A 56 7.22 3.39 -15.06
C ALA A 56 8.41 3.94 -15.85
N GLY A 57 9.62 3.89 -15.31
CA GLY A 57 10.82 4.41 -15.96
C GLY A 57 11.18 3.76 -17.30
N ARG A 58 10.61 2.59 -17.60
CA ARG A 58 10.83 1.84 -18.86
C ARG A 58 9.68 1.98 -19.86
N GLY A 59 8.73 2.87 -19.60
CA GLY A 59 7.52 3.02 -20.41
C GLY A 59 6.40 2.03 -20.02
N PRO A 60 5.22 2.14 -20.69
CA PRO A 60 4.05 1.33 -20.39
C PRO A 60 4.22 -0.12 -20.85
N THR A 61 3.73 -1.03 -20.02
CA THR A 61 3.62 -2.46 -20.30
C THR A 61 2.26 -2.95 -19.76
N ALA A 62 1.80 -4.14 -20.17
CA ALA A 62 0.57 -4.72 -19.64
C ALA A 62 0.59 -4.83 -18.09
N ARG A 63 1.76 -5.02 -17.51
CA ARG A 63 1.93 -5.13 -16.05
C ARG A 63 1.78 -3.80 -15.32
N ASN A 64 2.40 -2.73 -15.82
CA ASN A 64 2.47 -1.42 -15.15
C ASN A 64 1.47 -0.40 -15.70
N PHE A 65 0.59 -0.82 -16.61
CA PHE A 65 -0.40 0.04 -17.26
C PHE A 65 -1.19 0.93 -16.28
N PRO A 66 -1.61 0.46 -15.08
CA PRO A 66 -2.33 1.32 -14.15
C PRO A 66 -1.54 2.55 -13.67
N MET A 67 -0.20 2.51 -13.70
CA MET A 67 0.63 3.66 -13.34
C MET A 67 0.51 4.82 -14.34
N PHE A 68 0.05 4.53 -15.58
CA PHE A 68 -0.15 5.49 -16.68
C PHE A 68 -1.62 5.86 -16.85
N GLY A 69 -2.51 5.16 -16.15
CA GLY A 69 -3.95 5.36 -16.19
C GLY A 69 -4.41 6.46 -15.21
N PRO A 70 -5.73 6.58 -14.97
CA PRO A 70 -6.25 7.60 -14.06
C PRO A 70 -5.71 7.42 -12.63
N PRO A 71 -5.25 8.50 -11.95
CA PRO A 71 -4.84 8.44 -10.54
C PRO A 71 -5.96 7.89 -9.64
N GLY A 72 -5.60 7.24 -8.54
CA GLY A 72 -6.55 6.63 -7.63
C GLY A 72 -7.00 5.22 -8.03
N HIS A 73 -6.43 4.64 -9.09
CA HIS A 73 -6.61 3.23 -9.40
C HIS A 73 -5.57 2.37 -8.70
N ALA A 74 -5.98 1.17 -8.29
CA ALA A 74 -5.09 0.18 -7.72
C ALA A 74 -4.09 -0.31 -8.79
N TYR A 75 -2.83 -0.42 -8.41
CA TYR A 75 -1.80 -1.10 -9.18
C TYR A 75 -1.31 -2.30 -8.39
N VAL A 76 -1.78 -3.49 -8.76
CA VAL A 76 -1.44 -4.73 -8.07
C VAL A 76 -0.61 -5.61 -9.00
N TYR A 77 0.58 -5.99 -8.56
CA TYR A 77 1.45 -6.82 -9.36
C TYR A 77 2.09 -7.95 -8.55
N PHE A 78 2.42 -9.03 -9.26
CA PHE A 78 3.04 -10.21 -8.68
C PHE A 78 4.57 -10.14 -8.78
N ILE A 79 5.26 -10.44 -7.67
CA ILE A 79 6.72 -10.37 -7.60
C ILE A 79 7.30 -11.68 -7.05
N TYR A 80 8.47 -12.07 -7.56
CA TYR A 80 9.19 -13.30 -7.18
C TYR A 80 8.39 -14.60 -7.32
N GLY A 81 7.29 -14.59 -8.08
CA GLY A 81 6.42 -15.76 -8.23
C GLY A 81 5.63 -16.16 -6.97
N ILE A 82 5.61 -15.33 -5.92
CA ILE A 82 5.03 -15.70 -4.62
C ILE A 82 4.28 -14.59 -3.90
N HIS A 83 4.41 -13.33 -4.30
CA HIS A 83 3.84 -12.21 -3.55
C HIS A 83 3.14 -11.19 -4.44
N TRP A 84 2.00 -10.70 -3.96
CA TRP A 84 1.32 -9.53 -4.50
C TRP A 84 1.79 -8.26 -3.79
N MET A 85 1.89 -7.17 -4.55
CA MET A 85 2.22 -5.83 -4.06
C MET A 85 1.09 -4.88 -4.43
N PHE A 86 0.57 -4.16 -3.44
CA PHE A 86 -0.54 -3.23 -3.59
C PHE A 86 -0.04 -1.79 -3.63
N ASN A 87 -0.28 -1.15 -4.76
CA ASN A 87 0.04 0.26 -4.98
C ASN A 87 -1.23 1.00 -5.42
N ILE A 88 -1.15 2.32 -5.38
CA ILE A 88 -2.18 3.24 -5.87
C ILE A 88 -1.52 4.15 -6.90
N ALA A 89 -2.08 4.21 -8.11
CA ALA A 89 -1.64 5.16 -9.13
C ALA A 89 -1.79 6.59 -8.60
N ALA A 90 -0.71 7.35 -8.61
CA ALA A 90 -0.67 8.71 -8.07
C ALA A 90 0.33 9.53 -8.88
N HIS A 91 -0.17 10.56 -9.55
CA HIS A 91 0.63 11.42 -10.41
C HIS A 91 -0.20 12.63 -10.89
N PRO A 92 0.43 13.77 -11.20
CA PRO A 92 -0.20 14.82 -11.98
C PRO A 92 -0.45 14.35 -13.44
N ALA A 93 -1.17 15.14 -14.22
CA ALA A 93 -1.41 14.80 -15.61
C ALA A 93 -0.11 14.52 -16.37
N ASP A 94 -0.14 13.54 -17.28
CA ASP A 94 0.94 13.17 -18.21
C ASP A 94 2.23 12.64 -17.58
N THR A 95 2.24 12.37 -16.29
CA THR A 95 3.40 11.75 -15.60
C THR A 95 2.98 10.48 -14.87
N PRO A 96 3.54 9.30 -15.22
CA PRO A 96 3.18 8.07 -14.52
C PRO A 96 3.78 8.03 -13.13
N GLY A 97 3.08 7.39 -12.20
CA GLY A 97 3.59 7.20 -10.86
C GLY A 97 2.67 6.37 -9.98
N ALA A 98 3.18 5.92 -8.85
CA ALA A 98 2.39 5.16 -7.88
C ALA A 98 2.95 5.29 -6.47
N VAL A 99 2.10 4.96 -5.50
CA VAL A 99 2.46 4.82 -4.09
C VAL A 99 2.25 3.37 -3.67
N LEU A 100 3.31 2.72 -3.21
CA LEU A 100 3.25 1.41 -2.57
C LEU A 100 2.75 1.56 -1.13
N ILE A 101 1.71 0.81 -0.78
CA ILE A 101 1.30 0.65 0.62
C ILE A 101 2.16 -0.45 1.24
N ARG A 102 3.04 -0.08 2.17
CA ARG A 102 4.01 -1.01 2.74
C ARG A 102 3.52 -1.71 4.00
N ALA A 103 2.86 -0.96 4.86
CA ALA A 103 2.34 -1.50 6.10
C ALA A 103 1.07 -0.77 6.53
N VAL A 104 0.20 -1.53 7.20
CA VAL A 104 -1.03 -1.02 7.79
C VAL A 104 -1.20 -1.55 9.21
N GLU A 105 -1.84 -0.75 10.05
CA GLU A 105 -2.27 -1.11 11.40
C GLU A 105 -3.76 -1.43 11.39
N PRO A 106 -4.18 -2.66 11.72
CA PRO A 106 -5.58 -3.01 11.81
C PRO A 106 -6.29 -2.23 12.93
N LEU A 107 -7.36 -1.52 12.58
CA LEU A 107 -8.28 -0.86 13.51
C LEU A 107 -9.49 -1.74 13.82
N SER A 108 -9.92 -2.56 12.84
CA SER A 108 -10.97 -3.57 13.02
C SER A 108 -10.71 -4.81 12.16
N GLY A 109 -11.40 -5.91 12.44
CA GLY A 109 -11.29 -7.15 11.65
C GLY A 109 -10.03 -7.99 11.93
N LEU A 110 -9.33 -7.77 13.06
CA LEU A 110 -8.06 -8.43 13.39
C LEU A 110 -8.18 -9.97 13.38
N ASP A 111 -9.28 -10.53 13.88
CA ASP A 111 -9.47 -11.98 13.90
C ASP A 111 -9.62 -12.58 12.50
N LEU A 112 -10.22 -11.85 11.56
CA LEU A 112 -10.26 -12.25 10.17
C LEU A 112 -8.85 -12.29 9.56
N LEU A 113 -8.04 -11.27 9.81
CA LEU A 113 -6.65 -11.22 9.36
C LEU A 113 -5.81 -12.37 9.94
N ARG A 114 -5.99 -12.70 11.22
CA ARG A 114 -5.35 -13.86 11.87
C ARG A 114 -5.72 -15.16 11.16
N ARG A 115 -7.02 -15.42 10.92
CA ARG A 115 -7.49 -16.62 10.21
C ARG A 115 -6.90 -16.72 8.82
N ARG A 116 -6.97 -15.66 8.01
CA ARG A 116 -6.43 -15.63 6.64
C ARG A 116 -4.93 -15.90 6.61
N ARG A 117 -4.18 -15.30 7.51
CA ARG A 117 -2.73 -15.54 7.61
C ARG A 117 -2.37 -16.93 8.12
N ALA A 118 -3.23 -17.59 8.89
CA ALA A 118 -3.04 -18.97 9.35
C ALA A 118 -3.34 -20.01 8.25
N GLN A 119 -4.41 -19.83 7.47
CA GLN A 119 -4.85 -20.77 6.42
C GLN A 119 -3.85 -20.91 5.27
N GLN A 120 -2.95 -19.94 5.08
CA GLN A 120 -1.99 -19.92 3.99
C GLN A 120 -0.62 -20.55 4.34
N GLY A 121 -0.49 -21.18 5.49
CA GLY A 121 0.67 -22.00 5.85
C GLY A 121 0.37 -23.46 5.58
N GLN A 122 0.80 -24.03 4.43
CA GLN A 122 0.74 -25.46 4.20
C GLN A 122 1.63 -26.20 5.21
N ALA A 123 1.10 -27.29 5.75
CA ALA A 123 1.60 -28.22 6.75
C ALA A 123 1.31 -27.83 8.20
N VAL A 124 0.69 -28.80 8.87
CA VAL A 124 0.46 -28.84 10.32
C VAL A 124 1.82 -28.83 11.06
N ARG A 125 2.45 -27.68 11.10
CA ARG A 125 3.49 -27.37 12.07
C ARG A 125 2.83 -26.57 13.17
N ILE A 126 3.08 -26.93 14.42
CA ILE A 126 2.76 -26.12 15.60
C ILE A 126 3.42 -24.76 15.38
N VAL A 127 2.69 -23.84 14.73
CA VAL A 127 3.18 -22.50 14.47
C VAL A 127 2.96 -21.73 15.77
N ARG A 128 4.04 -21.29 16.41
CA ARG A 128 3.94 -20.32 17.51
C ARG A 128 3.06 -19.16 17.07
N PRO A 129 2.10 -18.70 17.89
CA PRO A 129 1.27 -17.54 17.54
C PRO A 129 2.17 -16.38 17.10
N ARG A 130 1.93 -15.87 15.91
CA ARG A 130 2.66 -14.70 15.42
C ARG A 130 2.14 -13.47 16.16
N PRO A 131 3.01 -12.54 16.57
CA PRO A 131 2.55 -11.25 17.05
C PRO A 131 1.65 -10.58 16.00
N ASP A 132 0.57 -9.94 16.42
CA ASP A 132 -0.40 -9.34 15.51
C ASP A 132 0.23 -8.35 14.53
N ARG A 133 1.22 -7.58 14.98
CA ARG A 133 1.99 -6.67 14.13
C ARG A 133 2.61 -7.36 12.90
N ASP A 134 2.89 -8.66 12.96
CA ASP A 134 3.47 -9.41 11.84
C ASP A 134 2.45 -9.83 10.79
N LEU A 135 1.18 -9.51 10.99
CA LEU A 135 0.13 -9.78 10.01
C LEU A 135 0.23 -8.85 8.80
N THR A 136 0.55 -7.56 9.03
CA THR A 136 0.45 -6.50 8.01
C THR A 136 1.67 -5.56 7.97
N ASN A 137 2.74 -5.85 8.73
CA ASN A 137 3.97 -5.04 8.74
C ASN A 137 4.93 -5.39 7.59
N GLY A 138 4.48 -5.22 6.39
CA GLY A 138 5.23 -5.41 5.15
C GLY A 138 4.32 -5.62 3.96
N PRO A 139 4.72 -5.18 2.73
CA PRO A 139 3.81 -5.11 1.58
C PRO A 139 3.27 -6.48 1.16
N ALA A 140 4.08 -7.52 1.14
CA ALA A 140 3.63 -8.88 0.86
C ALA A 140 2.72 -9.44 1.98
N LYS A 141 2.99 -9.07 3.23
CA LYS A 141 2.20 -9.52 4.39
C LYS A 141 0.81 -8.90 4.36
N LEU A 142 0.72 -7.58 4.13
CA LEU A 142 -0.56 -6.89 4.06
C LEU A 142 -1.39 -7.36 2.86
N ALA A 143 -0.78 -7.51 1.67
CA ALA A 143 -1.49 -8.01 0.51
C ALA A 143 -2.10 -9.39 0.78
N LYS A 144 -1.34 -10.26 1.44
CA LYS A 144 -1.79 -11.59 1.84
C LYS A 144 -2.90 -11.55 2.90
N ALA A 145 -2.78 -10.68 3.92
CA ALA A 145 -3.76 -10.54 4.99
C ALA A 145 -5.10 -9.99 4.49
N LEU A 146 -5.05 -9.04 3.55
CA LEU A 146 -6.19 -8.37 2.96
C LEU A 146 -6.71 -9.07 1.68
N ASP A 147 -6.15 -10.23 1.33
CA ASP A 147 -6.51 -10.99 0.12
C ASP A 147 -6.46 -10.15 -1.15
N LEU A 148 -5.38 -9.40 -1.31
CA LEU A 148 -5.15 -8.57 -2.49
C LEU A 148 -4.43 -9.39 -3.55
N THR A 149 -5.05 -9.53 -4.71
CA THR A 149 -4.58 -10.32 -5.85
C THR A 149 -4.58 -9.50 -7.14
N GLY A 150 -4.20 -10.11 -8.24
CA GLY A 150 -4.28 -9.51 -9.56
C GLY A 150 -5.68 -9.08 -9.99
N ASP A 151 -6.73 -9.68 -9.43
CA ASP A 151 -8.13 -9.34 -9.73
C ASP A 151 -8.48 -7.91 -9.31
N HIS A 152 -7.75 -7.37 -8.33
CA HIS A 152 -7.90 -5.98 -7.87
C HIS A 152 -7.06 -4.98 -8.70
N ASN A 153 -6.30 -5.46 -9.69
CA ASN A 153 -5.51 -4.57 -10.52
C ASN A 153 -6.41 -3.66 -11.37
N ASN A 154 -6.11 -2.37 -11.39
CA ASN A 154 -6.90 -1.32 -12.05
C ASN A 154 -8.29 -1.04 -11.42
N LEU A 155 -8.56 -1.49 -10.20
CA LEU A 155 -9.78 -1.13 -9.45
C LEU A 155 -9.77 0.38 -9.12
N ASP A 156 -10.88 1.07 -9.38
CA ASP A 156 -11.06 2.49 -9.05
C ASP A 156 -11.40 2.67 -7.56
N LEU A 157 -10.41 3.09 -6.76
CA LEU A 157 -10.53 3.27 -5.32
C LEU A 157 -11.36 4.51 -4.91
N CYS A 158 -11.67 5.39 -5.88
CA CYS A 158 -12.49 6.58 -5.65
C CYS A 158 -13.99 6.30 -5.69
N ARG A 159 -14.41 5.07 -6.05
CA ARG A 159 -15.83 4.70 -6.20
C ARG A 159 -16.44 4.00 -4.99
N GLY A 160 -15.65 3.69 -3.95
CA GLY A 160 -16.19 3.04 -2.76
C GLY A 160 -16.59 1.58 -2.96
N ALA A 161 -15.81 0.84 -3.76
CA ALA A 161 -16.00 -0.60 -3.96
C ALA A 161 -15.40 -1.42 -2.79
N GLU A 162 -15.09 -2.67 -3.06
CA GLU A 162 -14.53 -3.63 -2.08
C GLU A 162 -13.18 -3.21 -1.44
N ILE A 163 -12.46 -2.27 -2.07
CA ILE A 163 -11.28 -1.61 -1.53
C ILE A 163 -11.48 -0.11 -1.63
N THR A 164 -11.29 0.59 -0.52
CA THR A 164 -11.50 2.04 -0.44
C THR A 164 -10.46 2.66 0.47
N ILE A 165 -10.00 3.86 0.12
CA ILE A 165 -9.23 4.70 1.03
C ILE A 165 -10.12 5.88 1.45
N THR A 166 -10.26 6.06 2.75
CA THR A 166 -11.04 7.14 3.33
C THR A 166 -10.19 8.07 4.18
N ASP A 167 -10.75 9.18 4.58
CA ASP A 167 -10.05 10.11 5.47
C ASP A 167 -9.73 9.47 6.82
N GLY A 168 -8.68 9.95 7.45
CA GLY A 168 -8.18 9.54 8.74
C GLY A 168 -7.09 10.51 9.19
N ALA A 169 -6.70 10.44 10.44
CA ALA A 169 -5.74 11.37 11.04
C ALA A 169 -4.62 10.62 11.79
N LEU A 170 -3.52 11.34 11.97
CA LEU A 170 -2.48 10.97 12.92
C LEU A 170 -2.99 11.21 14.36
N GLY A 171 -2.50 10.44 15.31
CA GLY A 171 -2.65 10.75 16.73
C GLY A 171 -1.93 12.06 17.09
N VAL A 172 -2.32 12.64 18.23
CA VAL A 172 -1.81 13.97 18.66
C VAL A 172 -0.29 14.02 18.77
N ASP A 173 0.33 12.92 19.20
CA ASP A 173 1.78 12.83 19.40
C ASP A 173 2.51 12.06 18.28
N GLU A 174 1.79 11.71 17.21
CA GLU A 174 2.37 10.97 16.09
C GLU A 174 2.98 11.92 15.06
N THR A 175 4.15 11.56 14.59
CA THR A 175 4.86 12.31 13.53
C THR A 175 5.19 11.39 12.36
N VAL A 176 5.26 11.97 11.16
CA VAL A 176 5.69 11.25 9.96
C VAL A 176 7.20 11.38 9.83
N ALA A 177 7.89 10.23 9.85
CA ALA A 177 9.30 10.15 9.51
C ALA A 177 9.47 9.86 8.01
N THR A 178 10.61 10.27 7.46
CA THR A 178 10.99 10.05 6.06
C THR A 178 12.37 9.42 5.96
N GLY A 179 12.61 8.68 4.90
CA GLY A 179 13.92 8.08 4.64
C GLY A 179 13.96 7.32 3.31
N PRO A 180 15.07 6.63 3.05
CA PRO A 180 15.23 5.83 1.85
C PRO A 180 14.20 4.70 1.73
N ARG A 181 13.83 4.38 0.49
CA ARG A 181 12.99 3.23 0.15
C ARG A 181 13.71 1.91 0.46
N VAL A 182 12.92 0.87 0.79
CA VAL A 182 13.47 -0.41 1.25
C VAL A 182 13.86 -1.29 0.07
N ARG A 183 15.12 -1.66 -0.02
CA ARG A 183 15.67 -2.65 -0.99
C ARG A 183 15.31 -2.33 -2.45
N VAL A 184 15.33 -1.06 -2.82
CA VAL A 184 15.13 -0.67 -4.23
C VAL A 184 16.41 -0.81 -5.04
N SER A 185 16.25 -1.13 -6.33
CA SER A 185 17.31 -1.07 -7.33
C SER A 185 17.34 0.31 -7.99
N GLY A 186 18.26 0.55 -8.92
CA GLY A 186 18.26 1.78 -9.72
C GLY A 186 19.40 2.75 -9.45
N GLY A 187 20.45 2.28 -8.74
CA GLY A 187 21.65 3.07 -8.44
C GLY A 187 21.50 3.95 -7.19
N GLU A 188 22.58 4.61 -6.82
CA GLU A 188 22.71 5.37 -5.57
C GLU A 188 21.65 6.48 -5.44
N ASP A 189 21.42 7.25 -6.50
CA ASP A 189 20.43 8.33 -6.49
C ASP A 189 19.01 7.82 -6.17
N ALA A 190 18.59 6.71 -6.80
CA ALA A 190 17.29 6.14 -6.56
C ALA A 190 17.17 5.55 -5.14
N GLN A 191 18.25 4.96 -4.63
CA GLN A 191 18.32 4.39 -3.30
C GLN A 191 18.33 5.46 -2.21
N ALA A 192 19.01 6.60 -2.42
CA ALA A 192 19.15 7.68 -1.45
C ALA A 192 17.89 8.56 -1.31
N ARG A 193 16.96 8.52 -2.29
CA ARG A 193 15.75 9.37 -2.24
C ARG A 193 14.93 9.11 -0.99
N PRO A 194 14.55 10.16 -0.21
CA PRO A 194 13.76 10.02 1.02
C PRO A 194 12.27 9.84 0.71
N TRP A 195 11.94 8.85 -0.12
CA TRP A 195 10.59 8.60 -0.63
C TRP A 195 9.88 7.44 0.05
N ARG A 196 10.31 7.09 1.24
CA ARG A 196 9.60 6.24 2.19
C ARG A 196 9.11 7.11 3.35
N PHE A 197 7.85 6.93 3.74
CA PHE A 197 7.18 7.66 4.80
C PHE A 197 6.55 6.67 5.76
N TRP A 198 6.63 6.96 7.08
CA TRP A 198 6.04 6.10 8.09
C TRP A 198 5.72 6.87 9.37
N ILE A 199 4.79 6.32 10.19
CA ILE A 199 4.54 6.87 11.53
C ILE A 199 5.72 6.48 12.42
N ALA A 200 6.43 7.47 12.95
CA ALA A 200 7.59 7.26 13.81
C ALA A 200 7.21 6.45 15.06
N GLY A 201 7.99 5.41 15.37
CA GLY A 201 7.75 4.56 16.54
C GLY A 201 6.56 3.60 16.46
N ASN A 202 5.75 3.63 15.40
CA ASN A 202 4.61 2.74 15.27
C ASN A 202 5.07 1.27 15.10
N PRO A 203 4.57 0.31 15.91
CA PRO A 203 5.04 -1.08 15.91
C PRO A 203 4.67 -1.88 14.66
N TRP A 204 3.73 -1.37 13.84
CA TRP A 204 3.28 -2.00 12.60
C TRP A 204 4.12 -1.62 11.37
N VAL A 205 5.04 -0.68 11.50
CA VAL A 205 5.99 -0.31 10.42
C VAL A 205 6.87 -1.50 10.06
N SER A 206 7.15 -1.70 8.77
CA SER A 206 7.97 -2.83 8.30
C SER A 206 9.44 -2.72 8.76
N ARG A 207 10.06 -3.86 9.01
CA ARG A 207 11.46 -3.97 9.44
C ARG A 207 12.35 -4.46 8.31
#